data_acd9187b1081d8484ab176d8475e9c60
#
_entry.id   acd9187b1081d8484ab176d8475e9c60
#
_cell.length_a   1.000
_cell.length_b   1.000
_cell.length_c   1.000
_cell.angle_alpha   90.00
_cell.angle_beta   90.00
_cell.angle_gamma   90.00
#
_symmetry.space_group_name_H-M   'P 1'
#
loop_
_entity.id
_entity.type
_entity.pdbx_description
1 polymer ?
#
loop_
_entity_poly.entity_id
_entity_poly.type
_entity_poly.pdbx_seq_one_letter_code
_entity_poly.pdbx_strand_id
1 'polypeptide(L)'
;MKQILYILTFLILTGCGQTNSEQSSNIVIDTLTDTVSDTAISDSNNVVQLNSTDENQTDEYRKQSLSGFEKATLYKLTDTITADFNGDGFLDKAVYKKDNETSGIIIIHGKTNDQVKIGFGKQFAHMTEFDWVDYWGLVQDKETSETTFTEDGDVLDSKTVKLKNPSIALGKDEVGGGLITYRNGKYEWIHQTC
;
A
#
# COMPACT_ATOMS: atom_id res chain seq x y z
N MET A 1 -33.81 -16.23 38.67
CA MET A 1 -32.99 -17.41 38.37
C MET A 1 -33.69 -18.27 37.35
N LYS A 2 -33.30 -18.20 36.09
CA LYS A 2 -33.70 -19.17 35.05
C LYS A 2 -32.47 -19.32 34.13
N GLN A 3 -31.77 -20.43 34.25
CA GLN A 3 -30.70 -20.84 33.36
C GLN A 3 -31.35 -21.43 32.10
N ILE A 4 -30.96 -20.91 30.94
CA ILE A 4 -31.32 -21.49 29.64
C ILE A 4 -30.07 -22.18 29.12
N LEU A 5 -30.16 -23.51 29.07
CA LEU A 5 -29.14 -24.42 28.54
C LEU A 5 -29.32 -24.51 27.03
N TYR A 6 -28.38 -24.00 26.24
CA TYR A 6 -28.35 -24.21 24.79
C TYR A 6 -27.51 -25.43 24.47
N ILE A 7 -28.18 -26.45 23.96
CA ILE A 7 -27.54 -27.67 23.41
C ILE A 7 -27.09 -27.37 21.99
N LEU A 8 -25.81 -27.46 21.74
CA LEU A 8 -25.17 -27.29 20.43
C LEU A 8 -25.14 -28.65 19.72
N THR A 9 -25.95 -28.80 18.67
CA THR A 9 -25.96 -30.01 17.84
C THR A 9 -24.89 -29.89 16.76
N PHE A 10 -23.89 -30.76 16.81
CA PHE A 10 -22.83 -30.87 15.81
C PHE A 10 -23.33 -31.76 14.64
N LEU A 11 -23.40 -31.20 13.44
CA LEU A 11 -23.65 -31.97 12.23
C LEU A 11 -22.32 -32.18 11.49
N ILE A 12 -21.86 -33.41 11.49
CA ILE A 12 -20.69 -33.86 10.73
C ILE A 12 -21.18 -34.30 9.35
N LEU A 13 -20.74 -33.65 8.30
CA LEU A 13 -20.89 -34.09 6.92
C LEU A 13 -19.51 -34.53 6.40
N THR A 14 -19.34 -35.86 6.30
CA THR A 14 -18.28 -36.52 5.58
C THR A 14 -18.66 -36.58 4.10
N GLY A 15 -17.87 -36.01 3.22
CA GLY A 15 -17.97 -36.15 1.77
C GLY A 15 -16.63 -36.56 1.18
N CYS A 16 -16.55 -37.80 0.73
CA CYS A 16 -15.42 -38.42 0.05
C CYS A 16 -15.65 -38.38 -1.47
N GLY A 17 -14.59 -38.27 -2.27
CA GLY A 17 -14.64 -38.59 -3.71
C GLY A 17 -13.81 -37.61 -4.53
N GLN A 18 -12.77 -38.02 -5.04
CA GLN A 18 -12.18 -38.82 -6.14
C GLN A 18 -11.43 -37.92 -7.12
N THR A 19 -10.15 -38.09 -7.14
CA THR A 19 -9.13 -38.51 -8.17
C THR A 19 -9.43 -38.30 -9.65
N ASN A 20 -8.31 -37.98 -10.33
CA ASN A 20 -7.91 -38.08 -11.75
C ASN A 20 -7.99 -36.75 -12.53
N SER A 21 -7.02 -36.42 -13.39
CA SER A 21 -5.94 -37.17 -14.06
C SER A 21 -4.89 -36.22 -14.61
N GLU A 22 -3.67 -36.65 -14.65
CA GLU A 22 -2.56 -36.10 -15.40
C GLU A 22 -2.88 -36.03 -16.90
N GLN A 23 -2.51 -34.91 -17.53
CA GLN A 23 -2.30 -34.88 -18.97
C GLN A 23 -1.04 -34.13 -19.31
N SER A 24 0.02 -34.90 -19.50
CA SER A 24 1.28 -34.48 -20.10
C SER A 24 1.06 -34.25 -21.60
N SER A 25 1.36 -33.05 -22.09
CA SER A 25 1.49 -32.81 -23.52
C SER A 25 2.93 -32.49 -23.85
N ASN A 26 3.58 -33.44 -24.51
CA ASN A 26 4.88 -33.34 -25.15
C ASN A 26 4.87 -32.26 -26.23
N ILE A 27 5.80 -31.33 -26.16
CA ILE A 27 6.12 -30.45 -27.28
C ILE A 27 7.29 -31.05 -28.02
N VAL A 28 7.02 -31.42 -29.27
CA VAL A 28 7.96 -31.93 -30.26
C VAL A 28 8.83 -30.76 -30.73
N ILE A 29 10.14 -30.93 -30.61
CA ILE A 29 11.14 -30.03 -31.20
C ILE A 29 11.33 -30.49 -32.64
N ASP A 30 10.95 -29.68 -33.59
CA ASP A 30 11.26 -29.91 -34.99
C ASP A 30 12.49 -29.07 -35.38
N THR A 31 13.55 -29.80 -35.69
CA THR A 31 14.85 -29.27 -36.15
C THR A 31 14.81 -29.19 -37.66
N LEU A 32 14.87 -28.03 -38.24
CA LEU A 32 15.21 -27.85 -39.65
C LEU A 32 16.45 -26.96 -39.81
N THR A 33 17.47 -27.60 -40.26
CA THR A 33 18.74 -27.08 -40.78
C THR A 33 18.57 -26.60 -42.24
N ASP A 34 19.45 -25.64 -42.57
CA ASP A 34 19.94 -25.15 -43.89
C ASP A 34 19.27 -23.88 -44.41
N THR A 35 19.99 -22.81 -44.72
CA THR A 35 21.10 -22.66 -45.65
C THR A 35 21.71 -21.25 -45.52
N VAL A 36 23.00 -21.17 -45.64
CA VAL A 36 23.84 -19.95 -45.70
C VAL A 36 23.44 -19.08 -46.90
N SER A 37 23.33 -17.76 -46.65
CA SER A 37 23.66 -16.76 -47.67
C SER A 37 24.16 -15.47 -46.99
N ASP A 38 25.41 -15.18 -47.28
CA ASP A 38 26.19 -14.03 -46.94
C ASP A 38 25.54 -12.72 -47.48
N THR A 39 25.30 -11.75 -46.64
CA THR A 39 25.35 -10.34 -47.02
C THR A 39 25.57 -9.49 -45.78
N ALA A 40 26.75 -8.95 -45.69
CA ALA A 40 27.17 -7.96 -44.72
C ALA A 40 26.35 -6.68 -44.87
N ILE A 41 25.69 -6.24 -43.80
CA ILE A 41 25.31 -4.85 -43.61
C ILE A 41 25.60 -4.46 -42.16
N SER A 42 26.50 -3.54 -42.07
CA SER A 42 26.94 -2.61 -41.06
C SER A 42 25.91 -2.30 -39.93
N ASP A 43 26.44 -2.35 -38.73
CA ASP A 43 26.26 -1.47 -37.58
C ASP A 43 24.89 -0.77 -37.42
N SER A 44 24.16 -1.16 -36.44
CA SER A 44 23.57 -0.21 -35.48
C SER A 44 23.27 -0.92 -34.18
N ASN A 45 24.20 -0.87 -33.24
CA ASN A 45 23.95 -1.14 -31.82
C ASN A 45 22.97 -0.08 -31.29
N ASN A 46 21.69 -0.27 -31.54
CA ASN A 46 20.64 0.42 -30.81
C ASN A 46 20.20 -0.52 -29.66
N VAL A 47 21.03 -0.64 -28.64
CA VAL A 47 20.58 -1.08 -27.34
C VAL A 47 19.65 0.04 -26.85
N VAL A 48 18.37 -0.14 -27.05
CA VAL A 48 17.36 0.68 -26.41
C VAL A 48 17.53 0.47 -24.91
N GLN A 49 18.20 1.40 -24.25
CA GLN A 49 18.15 1.57 -22.80
C GLN A 49 16.76 2.10 -22.46
N LEU A 50 15.78 1.22 -22.50
CA LEU A 50 14.49 1.42 -21.83
C LEU A 50 14.70 1.00 -20.39
N ASN A 51 14.70 1.95 -19.45
CA ASN A 51 14.16 1.81 -18.10
C ASN A 51 14.72 2.75 -17.03
N SER A 52 15.69 3.63 -17.29
CA SER A 52 16.16 4.54 -16.22
C SER A 52 15.49 5.92 -16.20
N THR A 53 14.77 6.28 -17.27
CA THR A 53 14.16 7.61 -17.41
C THR A 53 12.78 7.64 -16.74
N ASP A 54 12.06 6.54 -16.74
CA ASP A 54 10.66 6.47 -16.30
C ASP A 54 10.55 6.44 -14.75
N GLU A 55 11.39 5.66 -14.06
CA GLU A 55 11.40 5.62 -12.59
C GLU A 55 11.80 6.96 -11.97
N ASN A 56 12.82 7.63 -12.50
CA ASN A 56 13.25 8.92 -11.99
C ASN A 56 12.18 10.01 -12.17
N GLN A 57 11.43 9.98 -13.26
CA GLN A 57 10.36 10.93 -13.53
C GLN A 57 9.16 10.71 -12.60
N THR A 58 8.82 9.47 -12.32
CA THR A 58 7.77 9.07 -11.37
C THR A 58 8.13 9.49 -9.94
N ASP A 59 9.38 9.29 -9.51
CA ASP A 59 9.83 9.68 -8.17
C ASP A 59 9.82 11.20 -7.99
N GLU A 60 10.18 11.99 -9.02
CA GLU A 60 10.10 13.45 -8.95
C GLU A 60 8.65 13.92 -8.85
N TYR A 61 7.72 13.32 -9.59
CA TYR A 61 6.29 13.61 -9.48
C TYR A 61 5.76 13.32 -8.06
N ARG A 62 6.10 12.17 -7.48
CA ARG A 62 5.70 11.77 -6.13
C ARG A 62 6.30 12.66 -5.05
N LYS A 63 7.53 13.13 -5.21
CA LYS A 63 8.12 14.17 -4.35
C LYS A 63 7.35 15.48 -4.46
N GLN A 64 6.93 15.85 -5.67
CA GLN A 64 6.10 17.03 -5.87
C GLN A 64 4.74 16.90 -5.18
N SER A 65 4.14 15.73 -5.18
CA SER A 65 2.88 15.46 -4.44
C SER A 65 3.03 15.64 -2.92
N LEU A 66 4.24 15.52 -2.38
CA LEU A 66 4.56 15.80 -0.98
C LEU A 66 5.07 17.23 -0.75
N SER A 67 5.19 18.06 -1.80
CA SER A 67 5.78 19.42 -1.68
C SER A 67 4.95 20.42 -0.87
N GLY A 68 3.69 20.10 -0.59
CA GLY A 68 2.84 20.85 0.33
C GLY A 68 3.28 20.76 1.81
N PHE A 69 4.21 19.85 2.11
CA PHE A 69 4.79 19.69 3.44
C PHE A 69 6.21 20.25 3.47
N GLU A 70 6.58 20.94 4.56
CA GLU A 70 7.94 21.45 4.75
C GLU A 70 8.94 20.32 5.08
N LYS A 71 8.45 19.29 5.76
CA LYS A 71 9.26 18.19 6.31
C LYS A 71 8.67 16.83 5.92
N ALA A 72 8.67 16.54 4.63
CA ALA A 72 8.27 15.25 4.11
C ALA A 72 9.44 14.50 3.49
N THR A 73 9.41 13.18 3.62
CA THR A 73 10.37 12.26 2.99
C THR A 73 9.61 11.16 2.28
N LEU A 74 9.85 11.02 0.98
CA LEU A 74 9.30 9.93 0.17
C LEU A 74 10.07 8.63 0.44
N TYR A 75 9.36 7.51 0.52
CA TYR A 75 9.90 6.16 0.68
C TYR A 75 9.38 5.24 -0.43
N LYS A 76 10.13 4.20 -0.77
CA LYS A 76 9.62 3.11 -1.60
C LYS A 76 8.62 2.30 -0.78
N LEU A 77 7.58 1.73 -1.42
CA LEU A 77 6.58 0.92 -0.72
C LEU A 77 7.16 -0.31 0.00
N THR A 78 8.34 -0.76 -0.42
CA THR A 78 9.08 -1.86 0.21
C THR A 78 9.88 -1.46 1.44
N ASP A 79 10.09 -0.15 1.66
CA ASP A 79 10.90 0.35 2.77
C ASP A 79 10.10 0.30 4.09
N THR A 80 10.84 0.33 5.20
CA THR A 80 10.23 0.53 6.52
C THR A 80 10.39 2.01 6.91
N ILE A 81 9.29 2.67 7.24
CA ILE A 81 9.34 4.02 7.80
C ILE A 81 9.48 3.90 9.33
N THR A 82 10.43 4.63 9.89
CA THR A 82 10.70 4.62 11.33
C THR A 82 10.52 6.02 11.91
N ALA A 83 9.63 6.18 12.87
CA ALA A 83 9.38 7.43 13.60
C ALA A 83 8.60 7.14 14.89
N ASP A 84 8.54 8.10 15.80
CA ASP A 84 7.67 8.03 16.99
C ASP A 84 6.24 8.47 16.58
N PHE A 85 5.46 7.52 16.03
CA PHE A 85 4.13 7.81 15.50
C PHE A 85 3.10 8.07 16.60
N ASN A 86 3.24 7.42 17.75
CA ASN A 86 2.29 7.52 18.86
C ASN A 86 2.68 8.57 19.91
N GLY A 87 3.91 9.12 19.86
CA GLY A 87 4.41 10.17 20.72
C GLY A 87 4.82 9.68 22.10
N ASP A 88 5.21 8.43 22.24
CA ASP A 88 5.63 7.84 23.52
C ASP A 88 7.15 7.92 23.79
N GLY A 89 7.90 8.52 22.85
CA GLY A 89 9.34 8.74 22.93
C GLY A 89 10.17 7.56 22.39
N PHE A 90 9.56 6.51 21.86
CA PHE A 90 10.23 5.36 21.24
C PHE A 90 9.92 5.30 19.75
N LEU A 91 10.92 4.89 18.96
CA LEU A 91 10.74 4.78 17.51
C LEU A 91 9.90 3.55 17.16
N ASP A 92 8.77 3.80 16.51
CA ASP A 92 7.89 2.80 15.90
C ASP A 92 8.37 2.45 14.50
N LYS A 93 7.85 1.36 13.94
CA LYS A 93 8.09 0.95 12.56
C LYS A 93 6.78 0.80 11.82
N ALA A 94 6.65 1.43 10.65
CA ALA A 94 5.54 1.23 9.75
C ALA A 94 6.01 0.44 8.52
N VAL A 95 5.22 -0.57 8.12
CA VAL A 95 5.50 -1.43 6.97
C VAL A 95 4.24 -1.51 6.12
N TYR A 96 4.35 -1.18 4.84
CA TYR A 96 3.30 -1.43 3.87
C TYR A 96 3.33 -2.90 3.42
N LYS A 97 2.17 -3.52 3.32
CA LYS A 97 2.00 -4.89 2.83
C LYS A 97 0.87 -4.97 1.84
N LYS A 98 1.13 -5.68 0.75
CA LYS A 98 0.14 -6.00 -0.28
C LYS A 98 0.41 -7.41 -0.76
N ASP A 99 -0.62 -8.24 -0.76
CA ASP A 99 -0.64 -9.55 -1.41
C ASP A 99 -1.83 -9.64 -2.38
N ASN A 100 -2.15 -10.83 -2.87
CA ASN A 100 -3.19 -10.98 -3.90
C ASN A 100 -4.62 -10.73 -3.39
N GLU A 101 -4.84 -10.76 -2.08
CA GLU A 101 -6.17 -10.73 -1.48
C GLU A 101 -6.39 -9.52 -0.57
N THR A 102 -5.30 -8.97 -0.01
CA THR A 102 -5.42 -7.92 1.00
C THR A 102 -4.19 -7.01 1.04
N SER A 103 -4.40 -5.81 1.55
CA SER A 103 -3.38 -4.76 1.62
C SER A 103 -3.57 -3.87 2.85
N GLY A 104 -2.48 -3.28 3.31
CA GLY A 104 -2.55 -2.40 4.46
C GLY A 104 -1.20 -2.00 5.02
N ILE A 105 -1.25 -1.35 6.18
CA ILE A 105 -0.09 -0.91 6.91
C ILE A 105 -0.06 -1.58 8.28
N ILE A 106 1.11 -2.08 8.65
CA ILE A 106 1.37 -2.60 9.99
C ILE A 106 2.27 -1.59 10.70
N ILE A 107 1.81 -1.06 11.81
CA ILE A 107 2.63 -0.21 12.70
C ILE A 107 2.99 -1.03 13.93
N ILE A 108 4.29 -1.13 14.20
CA ILE A 108 4.85 -1.86 15.33
C ILE A 108 5.38 -0.82 16.32
N HIS A 109 4.78 -0.72 17.50
CA HIS A 109 5.17 0.24 18.51
C HIS A 109 6.50 -0.15 19.16
N GLY A 110 7.46 0.78 19.18
CA GLY A 110 8.82 0.52 19.60
C GLY A 110 8.96 0.19 21.08
N LYS A 111 8.09 0.73 21.90
CA LYS A 111 8.10 0.51 23.37
C LYS A 111 7.51 -0.84 23.78
N THR A 112 6.39 -1.23 23.18
CA THR A 112 5.59 -2.39 23.60
C THR A 112 5.71 -3.58 22.66
N ASN A 113 6.15 -3.35 21.41
CA ASN A 113 6.09 -4.28 20.29
C ASN A 113 4.65 -4.65 19.85
N ASP A 114 3.65 -3.91 20.33
CA ASP A 114 2.27 -4.08 19.87
C ASP A 114 2.15 -3.74 18.40
N GLN A 115 1.33 -4.49 17.69
CA GLN A 115 1.08 -4.31 16.27
C GLN A 115 -0.31 -3.75 16.03
N VAL A 116 -0.38 -2.61 15.34
CA VAL A 116 -1.62 -2.04 14.82
C VAL A 116 -1.69 -2.32 13.34
N LYS A 117 -2.74 -3.02 12.90
CA LYS A 117 -3.02 -3.31 11.49
C LYS A 117 -4.10 -2.37 10.98
N ILE A 118 -3.81 -1.64 9.92
CA ILE A 118 -4.70 -0.66 9.27
C ILE A 118 -4.96 -1.16 7.84
N GLY A 119 -6.23 -1.34 7.48
CA GLY A 119 -6.63 -2.03 6.27
C GLY A 119 -6.78 -3.54 6.51
N PHE A 120 -6.35 -4.36 5.58
CA PHE A 120 -6.45 -5.82 5.65
C PHE A 120 -7.91 -6.30 5.84
N GLY A 121 -8.84 -5.75 5.04
CA GLY A 121 -10.26 -6.05 5.11
C GLY A 121 -11.00 -5.34 6.26
N LYS A 122 -10.31 -4.59 7.12
CA LYS A 122 -10.93 -3.86 8.23
C LYS A 122 -11.16 -2.40 7.88
N GLN A 123 -12.34 -1.90 8.22
CA GLN A 123 -12.70 -0.51 7.99
C GLN A 123 -11.73 0.45 8.70
N PHE A 124 -11.15 1.36 7.92
CA PHE A 124 -10.37 2.50 8.38
C PHE A 124 -10.79 3.73 7.58
N ALA A 125 -11.41 4.70 8.24
CA ALA A 125 -12.12 5.80 7.58
C ALA A 125 -13.14 5.25 6.54
N HIS A 126 -12.96 5.57 5.28
CA HIS A 126 -13.82 5.09 4.17
C HIS A 126 -13.21 3.90 3.40
N MET A 127 -12.07 3.34 3.86
CA MET A 127 -11.30 2.31 3.16
C MET A 127 -11.24 1.03 3.98
N THR A 128 -11.14 -0.12 3.29
CA THR A 128 -10.86 -1.42 3.89
C THR A 128 -9.51 -1.99 3.42
N GLU A 129 -9.04 -1.52 2.26
CA GLU A 129 -7.81 -1.95 1.61
C GLU A 129 -6.97 -0.75 1.19
N PHE A 130 -5.69 -0.96 0.99
CA PHE A 130 -4.72 0.03 0.57
C PHE A 130 -3.98 -0.36 -0.71
N ASP A 131 -4.56 -1.22 -1.53
CA ASP A 131 -4.01 -1.69 -2.80
C ASP A 131 -3.89 -0.59 -3.87
N TRP A 132 -4.58 0.54 -3.64
CA TRP A 132 -4.57 1.74 -4.45
C TRP A 132 -3.33 2.63 -4.23
N VAL A 133 -2.53 2.38 -3.19
CA VAL A 133 -1.39 3.22 -2.84
C VAL A 133 -0.25 3.02 -3.82
N ASP A 134 0.19 4.11 -4.45
CA ASP A 134 1.32 4.15 -5.38
C ASP A 134 2.59 4.68 -4.70
N TYR A 135 2.45 5.54 -3.68
CA TYR A 135 3.58 6.07 -2.91
C TYR A 135 3.21 6.31 -1.45
N TRP A 136 4.21 6.33 -0.61
CA TRP A 136 4.09 6.69 0.78
C TRP A 136 5.29 7.48 1.29
N GLY A 137 5.10 8.17 2.43
CA GLY A 137 6.15 9.01 2.99
C GLY A 137 5.97 9.29 4.47
N LEU A 138 7.01 9.87 5.06
CA LEU A 138 6.99 10.39 6.42
C LEU A 138 6.77 11.90 6.38
N VAL A 139 5.78 12.38 7.12
CA VAL A 139 5.51 13.82 7.33
C VAL A 139 5.78 14.16 8.79
N GLN A 140 6.63 15.17 9.00
CA GLN A 140 7.05 15.63 10.33
C GLN A 140 6.61 17.08 10.61
N ASP A 141 5.73 17.62 9.79
CA ASP A 141 5.11 18.92 9.97
C ASP A 141 4.26 18.93 11.25
N LYS A 142 4.02 20.12 11.79
CA LYS A 142 3.22 20.31 13.01
C LYS A 142 1.75 20.60 12.73
N GLU A 143 1.42 20.82 11.48
CA GLU A 143 0.05 21.06 11.03
C GLU A 143 -0.10 20.66 9.56
N THR A 144 -1.32 20.44 9.14
CA THR A 144 -1.70 20.17 7.77
C THR A 144 -3.09 20.71 7.48
N SER A 145 -3.48 20.73 6.21
CA SER A 145 -4.85 20.97 5.79
C SER A 145 -5.61 19.65 5.75
N GLU A 146 -6.85 19.62 6.24
CA GLU A 146 -7.76 18.49 6.08
C GLU A 146 -8.93 18.91 5.20
N THR A 147 -9.15 18.21 4.10
CA THR A 147 -10.31 18.42 3.25
C THR A 147 -11.56 17.89 3.94
N THR A 148 -12.61 18.70 3.96
CA THR A 148 -13.92 18.32 4.49
C THR A 148 -14.94 18.14 3.36
N PHE A 149 -15.96 17.31 3.61
CA PHE A 149 -16.93 16.95 2.60
C PHE A 149 -18.35 17.22 3.09
N THR A 150 -19.27 17.43 2.16
CA THR A 150 -20.70 17.44 2.39
C THR A 150 -21.20 16.00 2.66
N GLU A 151 -22.47 15.87 3.07
CA GLU A 151 -23.10 14.55 3.22
C GLU A 151 -23.17 13.77 1.90
N ASP A 152 -23.23 14.47 0.77
CA ASP A 152 -23.25 13.87 -0.58
C ASP A 152 -21.86 13.51 -1.10
N GLY A 153 -20.78 13.86 -0.36
CA GLY A 153 -19.41 13.52 -0.70
C GLY A 153 -18.67 14.58 -1.53
N ASP A 154 -19.29 15.72 -1.81
CA ASP A 154 -18.64 16.84 -2.47
C ASP A 154 -17.67 17.56 -1.53
N VAL A 155 -16.58 18.11 -2.08
CA VAL A 155 -15.63 18.93 -1.32
C VAL A 155 -16.35 20.16 -0.79
N LEU A 156 -16.37 20.31 0.54
CA LEU A 156 -16.99 21.45 1.21
C LEU A 156 -16.01 22.57 1.47
N ASP A 157 -14.89 22.27 2.12
CA ASP A 157 -13.90 23.24 2.59
C ASP A 157 -12.61 22.53 3.00
N SER A 158 -11.65 23.28 3.48
CA SER A 158 -10.47 22.75 4.15
C SER A 158 -10.27 23.41 5.52
N LYS A 159 -9.78 22.65 6.48
CA LYS A 159 -9.46 23.14 7.83
C LYS A 159 -8.04 22.77 8.22
N THR A 160 -7.39 23.66 8.98
CA THR A 160 -6.07 23.39 9.55
C THR A 160 -6.18 22.38 10.70
N VAL A 161 -5.37 21.33 10.65
CA VAL A 161 -5.27 20.28 11.67
C VAL A 161 -3.87 20.25 12.24
N LYS A 162 -3.74 20.23 13.57
CA LYS A 162 -2.46 20.06 14.26
C LYS A 162 -2.01 18.61 14.25
N LEU A 163 -0.76 18.40 13.87
CA LEU A 163 -0.07 17.11 13.93
C LEU A 163 0.85 17.12 15.16
N LYS A 164 0.52 16.28 16.14
CA LYS A 164 1.33 16.18 17.37
C LYS A 164 2.58 15.33 17.13
N ASN A 165 2.45 14.31 16.33
CA ASN A 165 3.46 13.28 16.05
C ASN A 165 3.73 13.21 14.55
N PRO A 166 4.85 12.59 14.14
CA PRO A 166 5.06 12.21 12.74
C PRO A 166 3.88 11.40 12.19
N SER A 167 3.57 11.61 10.92
CA SER A 167 2.43 10.99 10.24
C SER A 167 2.89 10.27 8.98
N ILE A 168 2.13 9.27 8.55
CA ILE A 168 2.41 8.51 7.33
C ILE A 168 1.56 9.09 6.21
N ALA A 169 2.19 9.65 5.17
CA ALA A 169 1.51 10.06 3.96
C ALA A 169 1.31 8.85 3.04
N LEU A 170 0.15 8.76 2.44
CA LEU A 170 -0.22 7.78 1.42
C LEU A 170 -0.86 8.49 0.26
N GLY A 171 -0.50 8.13 -0.96
CA GLY A 171 -1.09 8.73 -2.13
C GLY A 171 -1.18 7.78 -3.31
N LYS A 172 -2.08 8.15 -4.21
CA LYS A 172 -2.24 7.57 -5.53
C LYS A 172 -1.81 8.62 -6.54
N ASP A 173 -1.03 8.20 -7.54
CA ASP A 173 -0.57 9.09 -8.60
C ASP A 173 -1.78 9.75 -9.30
N GLU A 174 -1.70 11.07 -9.48
CA GLU A 174 -2.73 11.91 -10.14
C GLU A 174 -4.12 11.96 -9.46
N VAL A 175 -4.28 11.34 -8.30
CA VAL A 175 -5.60 11.26 -7.62
C VAL A 175 -5.59 11.96 -6.26
N GLY A 176 -4.46 11.94 -5.55
CA GLY A 176 -4.36 12.46 -4.20
C GLY A 176 -4.26 11.38 -3.13
N GLY A 177 -4.48 11.76 -1.90
CA GLY A 177 -4.29 10.85 -0.78
C GLY A 177 -4.65 11.40 0.57
N GLY A 178 -3.81 11.10 1.56
CA GLY A 178 -3.98 11.62 2.91
C GLY A 178 -2.93 11.14 3.89
N LEU A 179 -3.15 11.44 5.15
CA LEU A 179 -2.24 11.09 6.23
C LEU A 179 -2.88 10.12 7.21
N ILE A 180 -2.11 9.14 7.63
CA ILE A 180 -2.38 8.38 8.85
C ILE A 180 -1.63 9.06 9.99
N THR A 181 -2.36 9.55 10.99
CA THR A 181 -1.81 10.22 12.16
C THR A 181 -2.36 9.63 13.45
N TYR A 182 -1.58 9.70 14.54
CA TYR A 182 -2.03 9.23 15.85
C TYR A 182 -2.62 10.39 16.65
N ARG A 183 -3.92 10.31 16.93
CA ARG A 183 -4.66 11.29 17.72
C ARG A 183 -5.62 10.58 18.67
N ASN A 184 -5.82 11.14 19.86
CA ASN A 184 -6.81 10.66 20.82
C ASN A 184 -6.68 9.14 21.15
N GLY A 185 -5.43 8.63 21.14
CA GLY A 185 -5.17 7.23 21.48
C GLY A 185 -5.37 6.22 20.34
N LYS A 186 -5.57 6.67 19.11
CA LYS A 186 -5.76 5.83 17.92
C LYS A 186 -5.19 6.47 16.66
N TYR A 187 -4.99 5.66 15.62
CA TYR A 187 -4.68 6.16 14.29
C TYR A 187 -5.96 6.62 13.59
N GLU A 188 -5.87 7.76 12.92
CA GLU A 188 -6.97 8.40 12.18
C GLU A 188 -6.48 8.84 10.80
N TRP A 189 -7.41 8.94 9.86
CA TRP A 189 -7.16 9.45 8.51
C TRP A 189 -7.41 10.95 8.44
N ILE A 190 -6.51 11.68 7.81
CA ILE A 190 -6.69 13.06 7.40
C ILE A 190 -6.70 13.08 5.88
N HIS A 191 -7.83 13.45 5.29
CA HIS A 191 -7.95 13.49 3.83
C HIS A 191 -7.21 14.70 3.28
N GLN A 192 -6.40 14.49 2.25
CA GLN A 192 -5.72 15.53 1.48
C GLN A 192 -6.28 15.49 0.06
N THR A 193 -6.64 16.65 -0.49
CA THR A 193 -6.89 16.78 -1.93
C THR A 193 -5.59 17.10 -2.66
N CYS A 194 -5.53 16.72 -3.93
CA CYS A 194 -4.51 17.18 -4.86
C CYS A 194 -4.66 18.68 -5.13
#